data_752bfaec2fd1f3bfde45c5d6345fc34b
#
_entry.id   752bfaec2fd1f3bfde45c5d6345fc34b
#
_cell.length_a   1.000
_cell.length_b   1.000
_cell.length_c   1.000
_cell.angle_alpha   90.00
_cell.angle_beta   90.00
_cell.angle_gamma   90.00
#
_symmetry.space_group_name_H-M   'P 1'
#
loop_
_entity.id
_entity.type
_entity.pdbx_description
1 polymer ?
#
loop_
_entity_poly.entity_id
_entity_poly.type
_entity_poly.pdbx_seq_one_letter_code
_entity_poly.pdbx_strand_id
1 'polypeptide(L)'
;MELTFSSKSFKGFTLIELIVVVAIIGIISAVGTVAYQGYTKGAKENAVSSVVQQISLGQLEFYSNTGSYLISEGASTTSCTATATTSAVIEDMIFGNADGVTNIDTPNDDPNQLPDDVDFQFCIYGDAGITYIIDAQKTSGTAPRCVISLSKNGTIQKENC
;
A
#
# COMPACT_ATOMS: atom_id res chain seq x y z
N MET A 1 -51.80 -31.00 -39.06
CA MET A 1 -51.46 -30.14 -37.90
C MET A 1 -50.22 -29.28 -38.29
N GLU A 2 -50.49 -28.13 -38.88
CA GLU A 2 -49.39 -27.24 -39.37
C GLU A 2 -48.93 -26.34 -38.24
N LEU A 3 -47.63 -26.41 -37.91
CA LEU A 3 -46.99 -25.54 -36.94
C LEU A 3 -46.51 -24.26 -37.66
N THR A 4 -47.26 -23.19 -37.50
CA THR A 4 -46.84 -21.87 -37.97
C THR A 4 -45.80 -21.29 -37.04
N PHE A 5 -44.52 -21.27 -37.46
CA PHE A 5 -43.46 -20.56 -36.76
C PHE A 5 -43.60 -19.06 -37.02
N SER A 6 -43.97 -18.32 -35.98
CA SER A 6 -43.95 -16.85 -36.03
C SER A 6 -42.51 -16.36 -35.91
N SER A 7 -41.95 -15.89 -37.01
CA SER A 7 -40.65 -15.28 -37.06
C SER A 7 -40.71 -13.88 -36.43
N LYS A 8 -40.20 -13.74 -35.21
CA LYS A 8 -39.96 -12.42 -34.59
C LYS A 8 -38.82 -11.73 -35.35
N SER A 9 -39.13 -10.63 -36.00
CA SER A 9 -38.13 -9.76 -36.63
C SER A 9 -37.27 -9.08 -35.53
N PHE A 10 -36.02 -9.52 -35.38
CA PHE A 10 -35.05 -8.85 -34.54
C PHE A 10 -34.55 -7.61 -35.32
N LYS A 11 -34.75 -6.40 -34.76
CA LYS A 11 -34.17 -5.19 -35.29
C LYS A 11 -32.67 -5.24 -35.01
N GLY A 12 -31.83 -5.26 -36.04
CA GLY A 12 -30.38 -5.18 -35.93
C GLY A 12 -29.96 -3.79 -35.57
N PHE A 13 -28.80 -3.68 -34.90
CA PHE A 13 -28.15 -2.39 -34.59
C PHE A 13 -27.73 -1.69 -35.90
N THR A 14 -27.90 -0.38 -35.94
CA THR A 14 -27.38 0.41 -37.04
C THR A 14 -25.89 0.67 -36.89
N LEU A 15 -25.16 0.81 -37.98
CA LEU A 15 -23.71 1.06 -37.97
C LEU A 15 -23.39 2.37 -37.23
N ILE A 16 -24.25 3.38 -37.37
CA ILE A 16 -24.07 4.68 -36.71
C ILE A 16 -24.24 4.57 -35.17
N GLU A 17 -25.18 3.76 -34.67
CA GLU A 17 -25.33 3.51 -33.23
C GLU A 17 -24.07 2.89 -32.63
N LEU A 18 -23.45 1.95 -33.36
CA LEU A 18 -22.22 1.31 -32.89
C LEU A 18 -21.05 2.31 -32.85
N ILE A 19 -20.88 3.14 -33.89
CA ILE A 19 -19.80 4.13 -33.94
C ILE A 19 -19.93 5.16 -32.82
N VAL A 20 -21.13 5.66 -32.54
CA VAL A 20 -21.36 6.63 -31.48
C VAL A 20 -21.04 6.04 -30.09
N VAL A 21 -21.44 4.78 -29.86
CA VAL A 21 -21.15 4.10 -28.58
C VAL A 21 -19.64 3.92 -28.38
N VAL A 22 -18.90 3.45 -29.38
CA VAL A 22 -17.45 3.28 -29.23
C VAL A 22 -16.72 4.61 -29.10
N ALA A 23 -17.21 5.67 -29.73
CA ALA A 23 -16.65 7.02 -29.57
C ALA A 23 -16.80 7.55 -28.14
N ILE A 24 -17.98 7.37 -27.53
CA ILE A 24 -18.22 7.77 -26.14
C ILE A 24 -17.34 6.96 -25.16
N ILE A 25 -17.28 5.64 -25.34
CA ILE A 25 -16.43 4.77 -24.50
C ILE A 25 -14.97 5.17 -24.64
N GLY A 26 -14.50 5.49 -25.84
CA GLY A 26 -13.12 5.94 -26.10
C GLY A 26 -12.78 7.22 -25.33
N ILE A 27 -13.66 8.20 -25.31
CA ILE A 27 -13.47 9.46 -24.57
C ILE A 27 -13.43 9.21 -23.06
N ILE A 28 -14.39 8.45 -22.53
CA ILE A 28 -14.46 8.16 -21.09
C ILE A 28 -13.24 7.36 -20.63
N SER A 29 -12.79 6.39 -21.43
CA SER A 29 -11.60 5.58 -21.12
C SER A 29 -10.33 6.44 -21.08
N ALA A 30 -10.17 7.39 -21.98
CA ALA A 30 -8.99 8.28 -22.02
C ALA A 30 -8.87 9.13 -20.74
N VAL A 31 -9.98 9.67 -20.23
CA VAL A 31 -9.99 10.47 -18.99
C VAL A 31 -9.86 9.56 -17.75
N GLY A 32 -10.50 8.40 -17.78
CA GLY A 32 -10.55 7.47 -16.67
C GLY A 32 -9.17 6.93 -16.25
N THR A 33 -8.29 6.66 -17.20
CA THR A 33 -6.95 6.10 -16.92
C THR A 33 -6.09 7.05 -16.09
N VAL A 34 -6.09 8.35 -16.38
CA VAL A 34 -5.30 9.35 -15.65
C VAL A 34 -5.83 9.54 -14.22
N ALA A 35 -7.15 9.62 -14.08
CA ALA A 35 -7.79 9.74 -12.77
C ALA A 35 -7.56 8.51 -11.88
N TYR A 36 -7.59 7.32 -12.48
CA TYR A 36 -7.36 6.06 -11.78
C TYR A 36 -5.93 5.95 -11.21
N GLN A 37 -4.91 6.34 -11.97
CA GLN A 37 -3.52 6.34 -11.51
C GLN A 37 -3.30 7.25 -10.30
N GLY A 38 -3.88 8.45 -10.30
CA GLY A 38 -3.81 9.35 -9.14
C GLY A 38 -4.50 8.80 -7.90
N TYR A 39 -5.67 8.17 -8.09
CA TYR A 39 -6.42 7.55 -7.00
C TYR A 39 -5.68 6.37 -6.38
N THR A 40 -5.15 5.47 -7.20
CA THR A 40 -4.39 4.29 -6.71
C THR A 40 -3.13 4.69 -5.95
N LYS A 41 -2.39 5.71 -6.42
CA LYS A 41 -1.23 6.25 -5.69
C LYS A 41 -1.62 6.72 -4.29
N GLY A 42 -2.64 7.57 -4.18
CA GLY A 42 -3.12 8.07 -2.89
C GLY A 42 -3.64 6.96 -1.96
N ALA A 43 -4.31 5.95 -2.52
CA ALA A 43 -4.78 4.80 -1.75
C ALA A 43 -3.61 4.00 -1.15
N LYS A 44 -2.55 3.74 -1.92
CA LYS A 44 -1.33 3.06 -1.46
C LYS A 44 -0.64 3.85 -0.35
N GLU A 45 -0.44 5.14 -0.50
CA GLU A 45 0.16 6.00 0.54
C GLU A 45 -0.66 6.00 1.84
N ASN A 46 -1.97 5.97 1.74
CA ASN A 46 -2.84 5.90 2.91
C ASN A 46 -2.77 4.52 3.59
N ALA A 47 -2.71 3.44 2.82
CA ALA A 47 -2.49 2.09 3.35
C ALA A 47 -1.17 2.00 4.12
N VAL A 48 -0.07 2.50 3.54
CA VAL A 48 1.24 2.57 4.22
C VAL A 48 1.18 3.41 5.49
N SER A 49 0.49 4.55 5.47
CA SER A 49 0.30 5.38 6.66
C SER A 49 -0.43 4.63 7.78
N SER A 50 -1.38 3.77 7.44
CA SER A 50 -2.08 2.93 8.41
C SER A 50 -1.15 1.86 9.01
N VAL A 51 -0.28 1.25 8.20
CA VAL A 51 0.70 0.27 8.69
C VAL A 51 1.72 0.92 9.62
N VAL A 52 2.24 2.09 9.28
CA VAL A 52 3.16 2.84 10.13
C VAL A 52 2.53 3.15 11.51
N GLN A 53 1.22 3.46 11.54
CA GLN A 53 0.48 3.63 12.79
C GLN A 53 0.34 2.32 13.57
N GLN A 54 0.10 1.20 12.91
CA GLN A 54 0.04 -0.12 13.57
C GLN A 54 1.40 -0.48 14.17
N ILE A 55 2.50 -0.27 13.44
CA ILE A 55 3.87 -0.46 13.96
C ILE A 55 4.09 0.41 15.20
N SER A 56 3.61 1.66 15.18
CA SER A 56 3.71 2.56 16.35
C SER A 56 2.96 2.04 17.57
N LEU A 57 1.78 1.44 17.39
CA LEU A 57 1.05 0.78 18.48
C LEU A 57 1.79 -0.44 19.00
N GLY A 58 2.31 -1.28 18.09
CA GLY A 58 3.14 -2.43 18.46
C GLY A 58 4.43 -2.04 19.20
N GLN A 59 5.02 -0.89 18.86
CA GLN A 59 6.17 -0.34 19.61
C GLN A 59 5.85 -0.04 21.08
N LEU A 60 4.63 0.42 21.37
CA LEU A 60 4.21 0.66 22.77
C LEU A 60 4.07 -0.66 23.53
N GLU A 61 3.55 -1.69 22.90
CA GLU A 61 3.47 -3.03 23.49
C GLU A 61 4.87 -3.63 23.68
N PHE A 62 5.73 -3.54 22.67
CA PHE A 62 7.12 -3.99 22.75
C PHE A 62 7.87 -3.29 23.89
N TYR A 63 7.73 -1.97 24.01
CA TYR A 63 8.32 -1.20 25.12
C TYR A 63 7.79 -1.64 26.49
N SER A 64 6.49 -1.91 26.61
CA SER A 64 5.89 -2.40 27.85
C SER A 64 6.49 -3.73 28.32
N ASN A 65 6.86 -4.59 27.38
CA ASN A 65 7.39 -5.94 27.67
C ASN A 65 8.91 -5.95 27.87
N THR A 66 9.66 -5.08 27.17
CA THR A 66 11.13 -5.12 27.13
C THR A 66 11.80 -3.93 27.82
N GLY A 67 11.07 -2.83 28.05
CA GLY A 67 11.60 -1.58 28.60
C GLY A 67 12.36 -0.73 27.58
N SER A 68 12.38 -1.09 26.30
CA SER A 68 13.03 -0.34 25.23
C SER A 68 12.21 -0.40 23.94
N TYR A 69 12.40 0.59 23.05
CA TYR A 69 11.82 0.55 21.70
C TYR A 69 12.65 -0.33 20.77
N LEU A 70 11.99 -1.00 19.86
CA LEU A 70 12.66 -1.72 18.78
C LEU A 70 13.32 -0.72 17.83
N ILE A 71 14.61 -0.90 17.57
CA ILE A 71 15.38 -0.15 16.57
C ILE A 71 15.91 -1.15 15.56
N SER A 72 15.79 -0.84 14.28
CA SER A 72 16.26 -1.71 13.21
C SER A 72 17.78 -1.88 13.24
N GLU A 73 18.25 -3.06 12.90
CA GLU A 73 19.70 -3.33 12.83
C GLU A 73 20.38 -2.39 11.82
N GLY A 74 21.53 -1.85 12.20
CA GLY A 74 22.27 -0.88 11.39
C GLY A 74 21.67 0.52 11.31
N ALA A 75 20.56 0.79 12.02
CA ALA A 75 20.01 2.13 12.13
C ALA A 75 20.86 3.02 13.03
N SER A 76 20.92 4.31 12.71
CA SER A 76 21.49 5.35 13.57
C SER A 76 20.42 5.99 14.44
N THR A 77 20.80 7.01 15.23
CA THR A 77 19.81 7.81 15.96
C THR A 77 18.99 8.75 15.06
N THR A 78 19.42 8.98 13.82
CA THR A 78 18.85 9.98 12.91
C THR A 78 18.34 9.42 11.58
N SER A 79 18.69 8.19 11.23
CA SER A 79 18.30 7.58 9.94
C SER A 79 18.40 6.07 9.96
N CYS A 80 17.65 5.44 9.06
CA CYS A 80 17.79 4.02 8.73
C CYS A 80 17.63 3.80 7.23
N THR A 81 17.97 2.60 6.79
CA THR A 81 17.67 2.13 5.43
C THR A 81 16.63 1.03 5.53
N ALA A 82 15.47 1.25 4.93
CA ALA A 82 14.44 0.24 4.87
C ALA A 82 14.83 -0.85 3.86
N THR A 83 14.72 -2.09 4.29
CA THR A 83 15.04 -3.30 3.51
C THR A 83 13.99 -4.38 3.79
N ALA A 84 13.95 -5.43 2.98
CA ALA A 84 13.14 -6.60 3.25
C ALA A 84 13.45 -7.19 4.64
N THR A 85 14.73 -7.25 5.01
CA THR A 85 15.16 -7.78 6.30
C THR A 85 14.68 -6.93 7.47
N THR A 86 14.79 -5.59 7.39
CA THR A 86 14.31 -4.72 8.49
C THR A 86 12.81 -4.81 8.67
N SER A 87 12.05 -4.92 7.58
CA SER A 87 10.61 -5.08 7.64
C SER A 87 10.23 -6.43 8.23
N ALA A 88 10.87 -7.54 7.84
CA ALA A 88 10.62 -8.86 8.39
C ALA A 88 10.93 -8.93 9.91
N VAL A 89 11.99 -8.26 10.37
CA VAL A 89 12.30 -8.17 11.81
C VAL A 89 11.24 -7.38 12.56
N ILE A 90 10.72 -6.29 12.00
CA ILE A 90 9.63 -5.52 12.59
C ILE A 90 8.38 -6.39 12.73
N GLU A 91 8.07 -7.15 11.71
CA GLU A 91 6.92 -8.06 11.69
C GLU A 91 7.04 -9.15 12.76
N ASP A 92 8.17 -9.84 12.82
CA ASP A 92 8.45 -10.89 13.80
C ASP A 92 8.44 -10.35 15.23
N MET A 93 9.13 -9.27 15.50
CA MET A 93 9.33 -8.74 16.85
C MET A 93 8.13 -7.98 17.41
N ILE A 94 7.39 -7.28 16.56
CA ILE A 94 6.26 -6.44 16.97
C ILE A 94 4.94 -7.22 16.88
N PHE A 95 4.76 -8.03 15.84
CA PHE A 95 3.50 -8.73 15.59
C PHE A 95 3.54 -10.23 15.86
N GLY A 96 4.70 -10.75 16.28
CA GLY A 96 4.84 -12.16 16.73
C GLY A 96 4.61 -13.18 15.64
N ASN A 97 5.23 -13.05 14.49
CA ASN A 97 5.02 -13.89 13.30
C ASN A 97 3.58 -13.85 12.75
N ALA A 98 2.86 -12.77 12.99
CA ALA A 98 1.60 -12.52 12.30
C ALA A 98 1.92 -12.20 10.84
N ASP A 99 1.91 -13.22 9.99
CA ASP A 99 2.06 -13.05 8.54
C ASP A 99 1.17 -11.91 8.05
N GLY A 100 1.79 -10.82 7.60
CA GLY A 100 1.02 -9.94 6.75
C GLY A 100 0.86 -8.48 7.08
N VAL A 101 1.47 -7.92 8.13
CA VAL A 101 1.32 -6.47 8.37
C VAL A 101 2.19 -5.64 7.45
N THR A 102 3.39 -6.09 7.13
CA THR A 102 4.32 -5.36 6.26
C THR A 102 4.51 -5.97 4.88
N ASN A 103 3.87 -7.05 4.59
CA ASN A 103 3.91 -7.92 3.41
C ASN A 103 5.08 -7.70 2.46
N ILE A 104 6.17 -8.42 2.68
CA ILE A 104 7.37 -8.19 1.91
C ILE A 104 7.62 -9.24 0.86
N ASP A 105 7.11 -10.43 0.91
CA ASP A 105 7.41 -11.42 -0.13
C ASP A 105 6.70 -12.78 0.07
N THR A 106 5.61 -12.88 0.78
CA THR A 106 4.84 -14.12 0.78
C THR A 106 3.54 -13.93 0.00
N PRO A 107 3.32 -14.68 -1.07
CA PRO A 107 2.03 -14.73 -1.73
C PRO A 107 1.05 -15.48 -0.81
N ASN A 108 0.45 -14.77 0.14
CA ASN A 108 -0.59 -15.31 0.99
C ASN A 108 -1.80 -14.38 1.00
N ASP A 109 -2.96 -15.00 0.88
CA ASP A 109 -4.28 -14.40 0.75
C ASP A 109 -4.81 -13.80 2.08
N ASP A 110 -3.98 -13.17 2.91
CA ASP A 110 -4.44 -12.53 4.15
C ASP A 110 -5.10 -11.16 3.83
N PRO A 111 -6.39 -10.97 4.15
CA PRO A 111 -7.11 -9.74 3.87
C PRO A 111 -6.62 -8.50 4.65
N ASN A 112 -5.75 -8.68 5.64
CA ASN A 112 -5.15 -7.58 6.42
C ASN A 112 -3.78 -7.16 5.87
N GLN A 113 -3.30 -7.84 4.85
CA GLN A 113 -2.02 -7.63 4.21
C GLN A 113 -2.05 -6.38 3.32
N LEU A 114 -0.94 -5.63 3.27
CA LEU A 114 -0.78 -4.62 2.23
C LEU A 114 -0.87 -5.31 0.85
N PRO A 115 -1.56 -4.70 -0.12
CA PRO A 115 -1.59 -5.25 -1.48
C PRO A 115 -0.18 -5.55 -2.00
N ASP A 116 0.03 -6.67 -2.67
CA ASP A 116 1.32 -7.13 -3.22
C ASP A 116 2.05 -6.09 -4.10
N ASP A 117 1.34 -5.04 -4.49
CA ASP A 117 1.84 -3.94 -5.30
C ASP A 117 2.27 -2.70 -4.51
N VAL A 118 2.31 -2.78 -3.17
CA VAL A 118 2.79 -1.69 -2.32
C VAL A 118 4.30 -1.80 -2.16
N ASP A 119 5.01 -1.10 -3.03
CA ASP A 119 6.47 -1.03 -3.08
C ASP A 119 7.09 -0.25 -1.90
N PHE A 120 6.78 -0.62 -0.64
CA PHE A 120 7.34 0.03 0.54
C PHE A 120 7.98 -0.98 1.46
N GLN A 121 9.11 -0.60 2.03
CA GLN A 121 9.82 -1.31 3.10
C GLN A 121 9.91 -0.41 4.32
N PHE A 122 10.03 -1.02 5.49
CA PHE A 122 9.97 -0.33 6.76
C PHE A 122 11.27 -0.45 7.53
N CYS A 123 11.63 0.61 8.23
CA CYS A 123 12.70 0.58 9.23
C CYS A 123 12.38 1.53 10.38
N ILE A 124 13.02 1.30 11.51
CA ILE A 124 12.83 2.09 12.73
C ILE A 124 14.19 2.58 13.20
N TYR A 125 14.31 3.86 13.52
CA TYR A 125 15.52 4.46 14.02
C TYR A 125 15.24 5.39 15.20
N GLY A 126 16.27 5.76 15.95
CA GLY A 126 16.14 6.63 17.10
C GLY A 126 17.00 6.17 18.28
N ASP A 127 16.58 6.52 19.48
CA ASP A 127 17.18 6.09 20.75
C ASP A 127 16.20 5.12 21.44
N ALA A 128 16.57 3.85 21.55
CA ALA A 128 15.71 2.78 22.05
C ALA A 128 15.12 3.06 23.45
N GLY A 129 15.78 3.87 24.27
CA GLY A 129 15.28 4.25 25.60
C GLY A 129 14.37 5.49 25.60
N ILE A 130 14.43 6.32 24.57
CA ILE A 130 13.84 7.67 24.60
C ILE A 130 12.79 7.87 23.51
N THR A 131 13.16 7.60 22.25
CA THR A 131 12.35 7.96 21.10
C THR A 131 12.61 7.04 19.92
N TYR A 132 11.64 6.99 19.02
CA TYR A 132 11.77 6.29 17.74
C TYR A 132 11.08 7.07 16.62
N ILE A 133 11.51 6.80 15.41
CA ILE A 133 10.87 7.22 14.16
C ILE A 133 10.75 5.96 13.29
N ILE A 134 9.58 5.77 12.71
CA ILE A 134 9.29 4.69 11.77
C ILE A 134 9.27 5.29 10.38
N ASP A 135 10.11 4.79 9.49
CA ASP A 135 10.14 5.17 8.08
C ASP A 135 9.61 4.05 7.21
N ALA A 136 8.64 4.38 6.36
CA ALA A 136 8.24 3.58 5.23
C ALA A 136 8.87 4.18 3.97
N GLN A 137 9.80 3.48 3.35
CA GLN A 137 10.56 3.94 2.18
C GLN A 137 10.12 3.17 0.95
N LYS A 138 9.76 3.89 -0.12
CA LYS A 138 9.39 3.27 -1.38
C LYS A 138 10.60 2.61 -2.02
N THR A 139 10.44 1.35 -2.46
CA THR A 139 11.54 0.55 -3.05
C THR A 139 11.71 0.78 -4.54
N SER A 140 10.63 1.11 -5.25
CA SER A 140 10.63 1.34 -6.70
C SER A 140 10.73 2.83 -7.06
N GLY A 141 11.27 3.12 -8.23
CA GLY A 141 11.37 4.46 -8.80
C GLY A 141 12.77 5.08 -8.70
N THR A 142 12.93 6.26 -9.34
CA THR A 142 14.18 7.04 -9.28
C THR A 142 14.23 7.87 -8.00
N ALA A 143 15.43 8.03 -7.41
CA ALA A 143 15.62 8.91 -6.25
C ALA A 143 15.38 10.40 -6.62
N PRO A 144 14.83 11.23 -5.69
CA PRO A 144 14.47 10.90 -4.32
C PRO A 144 13.17 10.08 -4.25
N ARG A 145 13.16 9.04 -3.41
CA ARG A 145 12.01 8.14 -3.26
C ARG A 145 11.02 8.69 -2.24
N CYS A 146 9.76 8.29 -2.38
CA CYS A 146 8.74 8.61 -1.38
C CYS A 146 9.10 7.97 -0.02
N VAL A 147 9.07 8.78 1.03
CA VAL A 147 9.26 8.35 2.43
C VAL A 147 8.08 8.85 3.25
N ILE A 148 7.48 7.94 4.01
CA ILE A 148 6.43 8.26 4.97
C ILE A 148 6.97 7.96 6.36
N SER A 149 7.16 9.00 7.18
CA SER A 149 7.74 8.90 8.51
C SER A 149 6.69 9.14 9.59
N LEU A 150 6.71 8.34 10.64
CA LEU A 150 5.91 8.55 11.85
C LEU A 150 6.83 8.64 13.06
N SER A 151 6.78 9.75 13.77
CA SER A 151 7.49 9.92 15.03
C SER A 151 6.67 9.45 16.23
N LYS A 152 7.33 9.12 17.33
CA LYS A 152 6.73 8.70 18.61
C LYS A 152 5.57 9.59 19.09
N ASN A 153 5.60 10.86 18.78
CA ASN A 153 4.53 11.81 19.15
C ASN A 153 3.29 11.76 18.23
N GLY A 154 3.25 10.83 17.29
CA GLY A 154 2.12 10.65 16.37
C GLY A 154 2.14 11.57 15.14
N THR A 155 3.21 12.33 14.91
CA THR A 155 3.33 13.20 13.74
C THR A 155 3.73 12.37 12.51
N ILE A 156 2.90 12.38 11.47
CA ILE A 156 3.20 11.79 10.16
C ILE A 156 3.73 12.88 9.23
N GLN A 157 4.83 12.57 8.55
CA GLN A 157 5.42 13.39 7.50
C GLN A 157 5.53 12.57 6.22
N LYS A 158 5.34 13.21 5.07
CA LYS A 158 5.50 12.61 3.74
C LYS A 158 6.48 13.44 2.94
N GLU A 159 7.52 12.80 2.44
CA GLU A 159 8.55 13.43 1.62
C GLU A 159 8.63 12.77 0.26
N ASN A 160 8.70 13.56 -0.80
CA ASN A 160 8.82 13.11 -2.20
C ASN A 160 7.69 12.16 -2.66
N CYS A 161 6.53 12.19 -2.01
CA CYS A 161 5.36 11.43 -2.38
C CYS A 161 4.46 12.23 -3.34
#